data_02e6fb7c2cb3fd9302e9f12d0d48618e
#
_entry.id   02e6fb7c2cb3fd9302e9f12d0d48618e
#
_cell.length_a   1.000
_cell.length_b   1.000
_cell.length_c   1.000
_cell.angle_alpha   90.00
_cell.angle_beta   90.00
_cell.angle_gamma   90.00
#
_symmetry.space_group_name_H-M   'P 1'
#
loop_
_entity.id
_entity.type
_entity.pdbx_description
1 polymer ?
#
loop_
_entity_poly.entity_id
_entity_poly.type
_entity_poly.pdbx_seq_one_letter_code
_entity_poly.pdbx_strand_id
1 'polypeptide(L)'
;MITNNFNKELRGISDALRDLGYTDSTIGLRQRYWKEYCFFHGSLDIDESSMDEFLLKNYDIQSGNINVSKRQYEVRAALRNLLEYRRYGKIRNYHTPWFKDLPWVESFRAITENFISHLRSQNSKPETIVNYERTLKRFTNHLHDVGVDSFRDMTPEHISSFLSTSIPDIVRNLRATLCHLRVFFRYLYLNEFTKDDLSLFIPKSNVLLKRKHIPSTWTREDIDKILACIDLASPVGKRDYAIILLVARLGIRVSDVIRLEFDNIKWEKNCIQISQYKTNEPLVLPLFEDVGQAIIDYVKNGRPASDLKLVFITHKPPFQKFSDNNHLYGMFNKYLYKAGIEVTPEKNHGMHTLRHSLANELLRKEIPLPVISEILGHKSLETTMQYLRADTEQLRCCTLVEGENYAVTT
;
A
#
# COMPACT_ATOMS: atom_id res chain seq x y z
N MET A 1 -3.23 46.97 -0.98
CA MET A 1 -3.90 46.03 -1.94
C MET A 1 -3.41 44.60 -1.78
N ILE A 2 -2.15 44.31 -1.48
CA ILE A 2 -1.59 42.97 -1.33
C ILE A 2 -2.24 42.16 -0.18
N THR A 3 -2.54 42.78 0.95
CA THR A 3 -3.12 42.16 2.13
C THR A 3 -4.57 41.67 1.95
N ASN A 4 -5.38 42.32 1.13
CA ASN A 4 -6.77 41.92 0.91
C ASN A 4 -6.92 40.72 0.00
N ASN A 5 -6.09 40.61 -1.03
CA ASN A 5 -6.08 39.45 -1.93
C ASN A 5 -5.53 38.20 -1.23
N PHE A 6 -4.48 38.35 -0.45
CA PHE A 6 -3.87 37.31 0.36
C PHE A 6 -4.86 36.65 1.35
N ASN A 7 -5.61 37.48 2.09
CA ASN A 7 -6.59 36.99 3.03
C ASN A 7 -7.78 36.26 2.34
N LYS A 8 -8.17 36.70 1.15
CA LYS A 8 -9.22 36.06 0.35
C LYS A 8 -8.77 34.66 -0.13
N GLU A 9 -7.54 34.54 -0.60
CA GLU A 9 -6.96 33.28 -1.03
C GLU A 9 -6.80 32.29 0.13
N LEU A 10 -6.27 32.75 1.26
CA LEU A 10 -6.17 31.91 2.46
C LEU A 10 -7.54 31.40 2.94
N ARG A 11 -8.59 32.20 2.81
CA ARG A 11 -9.96 31.76 3.12
C ARG A 11 -10.40 30.65 2.16
N GLY A 12 -10.24 30.82 0.86
CA GLY A 12 -10.64 29.80 -0.13
C GLY A 12 -9.95 28.45 0.09
N ILE A 13 -8.63 28.45 0.38
CA ILE A 13 -7.89 27.22 0.70
C ILE A 13 -8.38 26.61 2.03
N SER A 14 -8.66 27.46 3.02
CA SER A 14 -9.14 27.02 4.34
C SER A 14 -10.54 26.41 4.27
N ASP A 15 -11.42 26.99 3.45
CA ASP A 15 -12.76 26.47 3.23
C ASP A 15 -12.71 25.12 2.51
N ALA A 16 -11.86 24.98 1.49
CA ALA A 16 -11.61 23.69 0.83
C ALA A 16 -11.10 22.61 1.80
N LEU A 17 -10.32 22.97 2.82
CA LEU A 17 -9.90 22.01 3.86
C LEU A 17 -11.04 21.67 4.83
N ARG A 18 -11.91 22.63 5.17
CA ARG A 18 -13.10 22.39 6.00
C ARG A 18 -14.05 21.42 5.32
N ASP A 19 -14.30 21.62 4.02
CA ASP A 19 -15.13 20.74 3.21
C ASP A 19 -14.57 19.29 3.17
N LEU A 20 -13.25 19.15 3.32
CA LEU A 20 -12.58 17.85 3.45
C LEU A 20 -12.58 17.29 4.88
N GLY A 21 -13.24 17.96 5.84
CA GLY A 21 -13.37 17.51 7.22
C GLY A 21 -12.13 17.76 8.11
N TYR A 22 -11.23 18.67 7.72
CA TYR A 22 -10.11 19.06 8.60
C TYR A 22 -10.60 19.93 9.75
N THR A 23 -10.04 19.70 10.95
CA THR A 23 -10.35 20.51 12.13
C THR A 23 -9.75 21.92 12.03
N ASP A 24 -10.38 22.91 12.64
CA ASP A 24 -9.88 24.29 12.65
C ASP A 24 -8.48 24.42 13.23
N SER A 25 -8.10 23.58 14.19
CA SER A 25 -6.73 23.54 14.73
C SER A 25 -5.71 23.11 13.66
N THR A 26 -6.05 22.13 12.84
CA THR A 26 -5.19 21.69 11.72
C THR A 26 -5.11 22.74 10.64
N ILE A 27 -6.23 23.40 10.32
CA ILE A 27 -6.29 24.49 9.34
C ILE A 27 -5.45 25.68 9.81
N GLY A 28 -5.56 26.06 11.07
CA GLY A 28 -4.76 27.11 11.66
C GLY A 28 -3.25 26.85 11.59
N LEU A 29 -2.84 25.60 11.84
CA LEU A 29 -1.44 25.19 11.68
C LEU A 29 -0.97 25.32 10.22
N ARG A 30 -1.80 24.91 9.26
CA ARG A 30 -1.48 25.02 7.82
C ARG A 30 -1.41 26.47 7.36
N GLN A 31 -2.32 27.32 7.82
CA GLN A 31 -2.29 28.76 7.55
C GLN A 31 -0.99 29.42 8.04
N ARG A 32 -0.47 28.95 9.18
CA ARG A 32 0.83 29.41 9.69
C ARG A 32 1.95 29.09 8.70
N TYR A 33 2.05 27.87 8.20
CA TYR A 33 3.06 27.48 7.23
C TYR A 33 2.92 28.19 5.88
N TRP A 34 1.69 28.46 5.41
CA TRP A 34 1.47 29.24 4.20
C TRP A 34 1.91 30.69 4.37
N LYS A 35 1.72 31.27 5.55
CA LYS A 35 2.23 32.63 5.87
C LYS A 35 3.76 32.63 5.92
N GLU A 36 4.39 31.64 6.51
CA GLU A 36 5.84 31.47 6.54
C GLU A 36 6.40 31.36 5.12
N TYR A 37 5.75 30.56 4.25
CA TYR A 37 6.13 30.44 2.84
C TYR A 37 5.96 31.76 2.09
N CYS A 38 4.83 32.41 2.25
CA CYS A 38 4.58 33.74 1.63
C CYS A 38 5.58 34.77 2.08
N PHE A 39 5.97 34.80 3.34
CA PHE A 39 7.00 35.71 3.85
C PHE A 39 8.38 35.42 3.21
N PHE A 40 8.69 34.16 2.98
CA PHE A 40 9.94 33.73 2.35
C PHE A 40 9.97 34.07 0.84
N HIS A 41 8.88 33.83 0.12
CA HIS A 41 8.82 33.90 -1.35
C HIS A 41 8.19 35.18 -1.88
N GLY A 42 7.57 35.99 -1.01
CA GLY A 42 6.90 37.23 -1.38
C GLY A 42 5.49 37.07 -1.95
N SER A 43 5.04 35.85 -2.25
CA SER A 43 3.70 35.55 -2.76
C SER A 43 3.22 34.14 -2.31
N LEU A 44 1.94 33.85 -2.54
CA LEU A 44 1.40 32.47 -2.41
C LEU A 44 1.53 31.66 -3.70
N ASP A 45 2.17 32.20 -4.73
CA ASP A 45 2.46 31.45 -5.94
C ASP A 45 3.49 30.39 -5.61
N ILE A 46 3.14 29.13 -5.92
CA ILE A 46 3.93 27.97 -5.54
C ILE A 46 3.99 26.98 -6.71
N ASP A 47 5.20 26.53 -6.98
CA ASP A 47 5.49 25.38 -7.83
C ASP A 47 6.36 24.36 -7.07
N GLU A 48 6.73 23.28 -7.71
CA GLU A 48 7.52 22.23 -7.06
C GLU A 48 8.93 22.73 -6.69
N SER A 49 9.53 23.58 -7.52
CA SER A 49 10.88 24.12 -7.31
C SER A 49 10.92 25.07 -6.12
N SER A 50 10.00 26.03 -6.06
CA SER A 50 9.91 27.01 -4.97
C SER A 50 9.52 26.35 -3.65
N MET A 51 8.69 25.31 -3.71
CA MET A 51 8.33 24.50 -2.55
C MET A 51 9.56 23.75 -2.01
N ASP A 52 10.33 23.08 -2.86
CA ASP A 52 11.51 22.32 -2.47
C ASP A 52 12.61 23.25 -1.94
N GLU A 53 12.81 24.44 -2.54
CA GLU A 53 13.73 25.45 -2.06
C GLU A 53 13.38 25.94 -0.64
N PHE A 54 12.10 26.26 -0.39
CA PHE A 54 11.63 26.65 0.92
C PHE A 54 11.82 25.54 1.97
N LEU A 55 11.44 24.30 1.62
CA LEU A 55 11.56 23.15 2.50
C LEU A 55 13.02 22.86 2.86
N LEU A 56 13.93 22.96 1.90
CA LEU A 56 15.36 22.78 2.14
C LEU A 56 15.92 23.86 3.05
N LYS A 57 15.69 25.15 2.72
CA LYS A 57 16.29 26.27 3.43
C LYS A 57 15.76 26.47 4.86
N ASN A 58 14.45 26.25 5.08
CA ASN A 58 13.83 26.58 6.37
C ASN A 58 13.58 25.37 7.27
N TYR A 59 13.61 24.16 6.72
CA TYR A 59 13.23 22.94 7.44
C TYR A 59 14.22 21.78 7.24
N ASP A 60 15.29 21.98 6.45
CA ASP A 60 16.29 20.95 6.12
C ASP A 60 15.65 19.68 5.55
N ILE A 61 14.70 19.88 4.63
CA ILE A 61 14.00 18.78 3.97
C ILE A 61 14.46 18.68 2.52
N GLN A 62 15.23 17.66 2.20
CA GLN A 62 15.60 17.36 0.82
C GLN A 62 14.42 16.77 0.03
N SER A 63 14.36 17.07 -1.27
CA SER A 63 13.37 16.46 -2.17
C SER A 63 13.52 14.94 -2.17
N GLY A 64 12.40 14.23 -2.03
CA GLY A 64 12.39 12.75 -1.94
C GLY A 64 12.67 12.15 -0.56
N ASN A 65 13.12 12.93 0.44
CA ASN A 65 13.34 12.41 1.79
C ASN A 65 12.01 12.01 2.46
N ILE A 66 11.88 10.74 2.85
CA ILE A 66 10.69 10.16 3.51
C ILE A 66 10.84 10.16 5.03
N ASN A 67 12.05 10.14 5.54
CA ASN A 67 12.34 10.16 6.98
C ASN A 67 12.33 11.59 7.49
N VAL A 68 11.14 12.10 7.81
CA VAL A 68 10.95 13.47 8.28
C VAL A 68 10.30 13.48 9.65
N SER A 69 10.67 14.42 10.49
CA SER A 69 10.03 14.65 11.78
C SER A 69 8.54 15.00 11.59
N LYS A 70 7.75 14.91 12.65
CA LYS A 70 6.33 15.30 12.61
C LYS A 70 6.14 16.73 12.08
N ARG A 71 6.95 17.69 12.54
CA ARG A 71 6.90 19.09 12.09
C ARG A 71 7.23 19.21 10.60
N GLN A 72 8.26 18.52 10.13
CA GLN A 72 8.66 18.50 8.72
C GLN A 72 7.57 17.87 7.83
N TYR A 73 6.89 16.83 8.31
CA TYR A 73 5.74 16.25 7.62
C TYR A 73 4.58 17.24 7.51
N GLU A 74 4.26 17.95 8.60
CA GLU A 74 3.16 18.92 8.66
C GLU A 74 3.37 20.09 7.71
N VAL A 75 4.58 20.68 7.64
CA VAL A 75 4.88 21.76 6.71
C VAL A 75 4.84 21.29 5.25
N ARG A 76 5.42 20.13 4.94
CA ARG A 76 5.35 19.56 3.60
C ARG A 76 3.91 19.32 3.16
N ALA A 77 3.07 18.80 4.05
CA ALA A 77 1.65 18.58 3.78
C ALA A 77 0.90 19.89 3.57
N ALA A 78 1.22 20.94 4.33
CA ALA A 78 0.63 22.28 4.15
C ALA A 78 0.96 22.86 2.77
N LEU A 79 2.22 22.84 2.37
CA LEU A 79 2.65 23.37 1.07
C LEU A 79 2.09 22.56 -0.12
N ARG A 80 1.97 21.25 0.02
CA ARG A 80 1.29 20.43 -0.99
C ARG A 80 -0.18 20.81 -1.16
N ASN A 81 -0.90 21.09 -0.07
CA ASN A 81 -2.28 21.57 -0.17
C ASN A 81 -2.34 22.93 -0.91
N LEU A 82 -1.40 23.83 -0.63
CA LEU A 82 -1.31 25.11 -1.33
C LEU A 82 -1.04 24.91 -2.82
N LEU A 83 -0.03 24.10 -3.18
CA LEU A 83 0.32 23.75 -4.55
C LEU A 83 -0.86 23.16 -5.33
N GLU A 84 -1.58 22.22 -4.72
CA GLU A 84 -2.74 21.61 -5.35
C GLU A 84 -3.90 22.56 -5.55
N TYR A 85 -4.21 23.33 -4.53
CA TYR A 85 -5.27 24.34 -4.65
C TYR A 85 -4.95 25.36 -5.74
N ARG A 86 -3.70 25.80 -5.85
CA ARG A 86 -3.27 26.71 -6.92
C ARG A 86 -3.38 26.07 -8.31
N ARG A 87 -2.98 24.80 -8.44
CA ARG A 87 -2.96 24.10 -9.74
C ARG A 87 -4.35 23.68 -10.22
N TYR A 88 -5.23 23.30 -9.29
CA TYR A 88 -6.51 22.64 -9.63
C TYR A 88 -7.75 23.34 -9.07
N GLY A 89 -7.62 24.43 -8.32
CA GLY A 89 -8.74 25.08 -7.61
C GLY A 89 -9.34 24.26 -6.47
N LYS A 90 -8.76 23.11 -6.14
CA LYS A 90 -9.23 22.16 -5.11
C LYS A 90 -8.08 21.40 -4.48
N ILE A 91 -8.29 20.92 -3.24
CA ILE A 91 -7.31 20.13 -2.50
C ILE A 91 -7.74 18.66 -2.57
N ARG A 92 -6.78 17.76 -2.85
CA ARG A 92 -7.01 16.32 -2.81
C ARG A 92 -6.71 15.79 -1.41
N ASN A 93 -7.63 15.01 -0.87
CA ASN A 93 -7.38 14.33 0.40
C ASN A 93 -6.65 13.01 0.15
N TYR A 94 -5.33 13.00 0.31
CA TYR A 94 -4.53 11.77 0.12
C TYR A 94 -4.82 10.66 1.14
N HIS A 95 -5.43 10.98 2.27
CA HIS A 95 -5.79 10.02 3.32
C HIS A 95 -7.20 9.45 3.16
N THR A 96 -8.06 10.18 2.45
CA THR A 96 -9.37 9.66 2.05
C THR A 96 -9.25 9.27 0.58
N PRO A 97 -9.50 8.02 0.20
CA PRO A 97 -9.46 7.67 -1.22
C PRO A 97 -10.46 8.57 -1.95
N TRP A 98 -9.96 9.44 -2.80
CA TRP A 98 -10.72 10.39 -3.64
C TRP A 98 -11.94 9.75 -4.31
N PHE A 99 -11.88 8.43 -4.41
CA PHE A 99 -12.84 7.59 -5.08
C PHE A 99 -13.91 6.96 -4.18
N LYS A 100 -13.81 7.10 -2.84
CA LYS A 100 -14.89 6.69 -1.96
C LYS A 100 -16.12 7.57 -2.14
N ASP A 101 -15.89 8.84 -2.50
CA ASP A 101 -16.93 9.87 -2.55
C ASP A 101 -17.37 10.21 -3.97
N LEU A 102 -16.77 9.57 -5.01
CA LEU A 102 -17.30 9.70 -6.36
C LEU A 102 -18.68 9.03 -6.41
N PRO A 103 -19.74 9.77 -6.80
CA PRO A 103 -21.07 9.18 -6.99
C PRO A 103 -21.01 8.19 -8.17
N TRP A 104 -21.95 7.26 -8.16
CA TRP A 104 -22.26 6.52 -9.37
C TRP A 104 -22.95 7.47 -10.36
N VAL A 105 -22.51 7.45 -11.61
CA VAL A 105 -23.23 8.11 -12.70
C VAL A 105 -24.49 7.31 -12.98
N GLU A 106 -25.65 7.93 -12.90
CA GLU A 106 -26.95 7.24 -12.90
C GLU A 106 -27.18 6.42 -14.18
N SER A 107 -26.76 6.94 -15.35
CA SER A 107 -26.88 6.24 -16.65
C SER A 107 -26.11 4.89 -16.69
N PHE A 108 -25.07 4.72 -15.89
CA PHE A 108 -24.27 3.50 -15.83
C PHE A 108 -24.55 2.63 -14.62
N ARG A 109 -25.32 3.14 -13.65
CA ARG A 109 -25.46 2.56 -12.32
C ARG A 109 -26.01 1.15 -12.34
N ALA A 110 -27.11 0.92 -13.05
CA ALA A 110 -27.77 -0.39 -13.09
C ALA A 110 -26.84 -1.50 -13.60
N ILE A 111 -26.09 -1.23 -14.68
CA ILE A 111 -25.18 -2.22 -15.27
C ILE A 111 -23.98 -2.46 -14.37
N THR A 112 -23.43 -1.40 -13.76
CA THR A 112 -22.29 -1.54 -12.84
C THR A 112 -22.67 -2.27 -11.56
N GLU A 113 -23.85 -2.02 -10.98
CA GLU A 113 -24.37 -2.76 -9.82
C GLU A 113 -24.63 -4.23 -10.13
N ASN A 114 -25.14 -4.55 -11.32
CA ASN A 114 -25.30 -5.93 -11.80
C ASN A 114 -23.93 -6.64 -11.89
N PHE A 115 -22.92 -5.97 -12.44
CA PHE A 115 -21.57 -6.52 -12.48
C PHE A 115 -21.00 -6.76 -11.07
N ILE A 116 -21.18 -5.80 -10.15
CA ILE A 116 -20.73 -5.97 -8.75
C ILE A 116 -21.45 -7.14 -8.09
N SER A 117 -22.75 -7.31 -8.34
CA SER A 117 -23.52 -8.46 -7.86
C SER A 117 -23.02 -9.79 -8.44
N HIS A 118 -22.65 -9.80 -9.72
CA HIS A 118 -21.98 -10.94 -10.36
C HIS A 118 -20.66 -11.29 -9.69
N LEU A 119 -19.81 -10.30 -9.36
CA LEU A 119 -18.56 -10.56 -8.61
C LEU A 119 -18.83 -11.14 -7.21
N ARG A 120 -19.88 -10.69 -6.54
CA ARG A 120 -20.30 -11.24 -5.23
C ARG A 120 -20.73 -12.69 -5.34
N SER A 121 -21.50 -13.05 -6.37
CA SER A 121 -21.94 -14.44 -6.61
C SER A 121 -20.75 -15.38 -6.90
N GLN A 122 -19.64 -14.85 -7.42
CA GLN A 122 -18.39 -15.59 -7.63
C GLN A 122 -17.51 -15.65 -6.38
N ASN A 123 -18.03 -15.32 -5.19
CA ASN A 123 -17.29 -15.30 -3.93
C ASN A 123 -16.03 -14.40 -3.94
N SER A 124 -16.04 -13.32 -4.71
CA SER A 124 -14.96 -12.33 -4.68
C SER A 124 -14.82 -11.70 -3.29
N LYS A 125 -13.58 -11.50 -2.84
CA LYS A 125 -13.32 -10.89 -1.53
C LYS A 125 -13.84 -9.45 -1.47
N PRO A 126 -14.33 -8.97 -0.31
CA PRO A 126 -14.87 -7.61 -0.16
C PRO A 126 -13.92 -6.52 -0.64
N GLU A 127 -12.63 -6.65 -0.35
CA GLU A 127 -11.62 -5.68 -0.79
C GLU A 127 -11.45 -5.64 -2.30
N THR A 128 -11.60 -6.79 -2.96
CA THR A 128 -11.58 -6.89 -4.42
C THR A 128 -12.75 -6.13 -5.01
N ILE A 129 -13.95 -6.33 -4.46
CA ILE A 129 -15.17 -5.63 -4.88
C ILE A 129 -15.01 -4.12 -4.73
N VAL A 130 -14.53 -3.63 -3.57
CA VAL A 130 -14.27 -2.20 -3.33
C VAL A 130 -13.28 -1.63 -4.35
N ASN A 131 -12.28 -2.40 -4.77
CA ASN A 131 -11.33 -1.95 -5.78
C ASN A 131 -11.94 -1.89 -7.18
N TYR A 132 -12.84 -2.83 -7.54
CA TYR A 132 -13.63 -2.74 -8.77
C TYR A 132 -14.56 -1.52 -8.73
N GLU A 133 -15.35 -1.35 -7.68
CA GLU A 133 -16.25 -0.19 -7.53
C GLU A 133 -15.51 1.13 -7.70
N ARG A 134 -14.32 1.25 -7.09
CA ARG A 134 -13.46 2.43 -7.21
C ARG A 134 -13.02 2.67 -8.65
N THR A 135 -12.60 1.62 -9.35
CA THR A 135 -12.19 1.73 -10.75
C THR A 135 -13.35 2.11 -11.65
N LEU A 136 -14.50 1.48 -11.45
CA LEU A 136 -15.69 1.71 -12.27
C LEU A 136 -16.28 3.11 -12.06
N LYS A 137 -16.37 3.59 -10.82
CA LYS A 137 -16.78 4.97 -10.54
C LYS A 137 -15.91 5.99 -11.27
N ARG A 138 -14.58 5.79 -11.25
CA ARG A 138 -13.67 6.68 -11.99
C ARG A 138 -13.92 6.63 -13.48
N PHE A 139 -14.06 5.43 -14.02
CA PHE A 139 -14.24 5.23 -15.45
C PHE A 139 -15.58 5.80 -15.95
N THR A 140 -16.69 5.52 -15.23
CA THR A 140 -18.01 6.02 -15.62
C THR A 140 -18.14 7.53 -15.48
N ASN A 141 -17.52 8.14 -14.46
CA ASN A 141 -17.44 9.61 -14.36
C ASN A 141 -16.64 10.21 -15.52
N HIS A 142 -15.52 9.59 -15.92
CA HIS A 142 -14.78 10.03 -17.10
C HIS A 142 -15.60 9.95 -18.37
N LEU A 143 -16.35 8.86 -18.59
CA LEU A 143 -17.26 8.71 -19.74
C LEU A 143 -18.29 9.83 -19.77
N HIS A 144 -18.92 10.11 -18.65
CA HIS A 144 -19.88 11.18 -18.51
C HIS A 144 -19.27 12.57 -18.81
N ASP A 145 -18.06 12.84 -18.30
CA ASP A 145 -17.33 14.09 -18.52
C ASP A 145 -17.00 14.32 -20.03
N VAL A 146 -16.85 13.24 -20.80
CA VAL A 146 -16.62 13.32 -22.26
C VAL A 146 -17.91 13.15 -23.08
N GLY A 147 -19.08 13.20 -22.43
CA GLY A 147 -20.41 13.19 -23.10
C GLY A 147 -20.90 11.81 -23.53
N VAL A 148 -20.38 10.74 -22.93
CA VAL A 148 -20.83 9.35 -23.16
C VAL A 148 -21.71 8.92 -21.99
N ASP A 149 -22.98 8.59 -22.24
CA ASP A 149 -23.95 8.19 -21.22
C ASP A 149 -24.45 6.74 -21.40
N SER A 150 -23.91 6.00 -22.38
CA SER A 150 -24.25 4.59 -22.59
C SER A 150 -22.97 3.77 -22.92
N PHE A 151 -22.86 2.56 -22.36
CA PHE A 151 -21.78 1.64 -22.76
C PHE A 151 -21.85 1.19 -24.23
N ARG A 152 -23.02 1.30 -24.87
CA ARG A 152 -23.16 1.00 -26.30
C ARG A 152 -22.45 1.99 -27.22
N ASP A 153 -22.27 3.23 -26.74
CA ASP A 153 -21.61 4.32 -27.47
C ASP A 153 -20.13 4.44 -27.16
N MET A 154 -19.64 3.53 -26.30
CA MET A 154 -18.25 3.50 -25.89
C MET A 154 -17.36 2.99 -27.02
N THR A 155 -16.23 3.67 -27.23
CA THR A 155 -15.23 3.35 -28.27
C THR A 155 -13.84 3.13 -27.62
N PRO A 156 -12.88 2.54 -28.34
CA PRO A 156 -11.50 2.39 -27.87
C PRO A 156 -10.81 3.72 -27.52
N GLU A 157 -11.20 4.82 -28.18
CA GLU A 157 -10.66 6.17 -27.96
C GLU A 157 -11.04 6.67 -26.55
N HIS A 158 -12.25 6.39 -26.07
CA HIS A 158 -12.67 6.74 -24.70
C HIS A 158 -11.84 5.98 -23.65
N ILE A 159 -11.48 4.72 -23.92
CA ILE A 159 -10.59 3.94 -23.07
C ILE A 159 -9.19 4.55 -23.03
N SER A 160 -8.65 4.89 -24.20
CA SER A 160 -7.33 5.52 -24.32
C SER A 160 -7.30 6.88 -23.64
N SER A 161 -8.34 7.69 -23.79
CA SER A 161 -8.50 8.98 -23.12
C SER A 161 -8.53 8.81 -21.59
N PHE A 162 -9.31 7.88 -21.06
CA PHE A 162 -9.32 7.57 -19.61
C PHE A 162 -7.95 7.16 -19.10
N LEU A 163 -7.24 6.29 -19.82
CA LEU A 163 -5.92 5.83 -19.41
C LEU A 163 -4.90 6.97 -19.45
N SER A 164 -4.92 7.84 -20.46
CA SER A 164 -3.99 8.96 -20.58
C SER A 164 -4.23 10.08 -19.54
N THR A 165 -5.48 10.44 -19.27
CA THR A 165 -5.82 11.47 -18.28
C THR A 165 -5.60 10.98 -16.84
N SER A 166 -5.65 9.68 -16.63
CA SER A 166 -5.52 9.07 -15.30
C SER A 166 -4.10 8.63 -14.95
N ILE A 167 -3.12 8.77 -15.88
CA ILE A 167 -1.74 8.27 -15.70
C ILE A 167 -1.07 8.76 -14.40
N PRO A 168 -1.12 10.03 -13.99
CA PRO A 168 -0.44 10.47 -12.76
C PRO A 168 -0.95 9.77 -11.49
N ASP A 169 -2.25 9.47 -11.43
CA ASP A 169 -2.90 8.84 -10.28
C ASP A 169 -2.92 7.30 -10.36
N ILE A 170 -2.81 6.76 -11.57
CA ILE A 170 -2.92 5.33 -11.88
C ILE A 170 -1.56 4.62 -11.80
N VAL A 171 -0.42 5.31 -11.93
CA VAL A 171 0.91 4.67 -12.06
C VAL A 171 1.16 3.64 -10.94
N ARG A 172 0.73 3.90 -9.72
CA ARG A 172 0.85 2.93 -8.61
C ARG A 172 -0.07 1.72 -8.76
N ASN A 173 -1.24 1.87 -9.40
CA ASN A 173 -2.28 0.86 -9.50
C ASN A 173 -2.69 0.54 -10.95
N LEU A 174 -1.90 0.97 -11.93
CA LEU A 174 -2.20 0.81 -13.35
C LEU A 174 -2.53 -0.65 -13.69
N ARG A 175 -1.73 -1.58 -13.19
CA ARG A 175 -1.94 -3.02 -13.42
C ARG A 175 -3.30 -3.50 -12.92
N ALA A 176 -3.70 -3.08 -11.73
CA ALA A 176 -4.99 -3.44 -11.16
C ALA A 176 -6.14 -2.78 -11.95
N THR A 177 -6.01 -1.51 -12.29
CA THR A 177 -6.99 -0.78 -13.12
C THR A 177 -7.19 -1.46 -14.47
N LEU A 178 -6.10 -1.81 -15.19
CA LEU A 178 -6.19 -2.52 -16.46
C LEU A 178 -6.84 -3.90 -16.32
N CYS A 179 -6.54 -4.61 -15.23
CA CYS A 179 -7.17 -5.90 -14.93
C CYS A 179 -8.69 -5.73 -14.69
N HIS A 180 -9.06 -4.75 -13.86
CA HIS A 180 -10.47 -4.48 -13.56
C HIS A 180 -11.26 -4.11 -14.82
N LEU A 181 -10.74 -3.19 -15.64
CA LEU A 181 -11.39 -2.79 -16.88
C LEU A 181 -11.53 -3.95 -17.87
N ARG A 182 -10.48 -4.78 -18.00
CA ARG A 182 -10.54 -5.95 -18.89
C ARG A 182 -11.64 -6.93 -18.50
N VAL A 183 -11.75 -7.25 -17.22
CA VAL A 183 -12.79 -8.13 -16.71
C VAL A 183 -14.19 -7.50 -16.89
N PHE A 184 -14.31 -6.22 -16.60
CA PHE A 184 -15.58 -5.50 -16.77
C PHE A 184 -16.01 -5.41 -18.24
N PHE A 185 -15.12 -5.07 -19.16
CA PHE A 185 -15.47 -4.99 -20.59
C PHE A 185 -15.80 -6.35 -21.17
N ARG A 186 -15.12 -7.40 -20.72
CA ARG A 186 -15.49 -8.77 -21.09
C ARG A 186 -16.89 -9.12 -20.60
N TYR A 187 -17.25 -8.71 -19.38
CA TYR A 187 -18.61 -8.85 -18.85
C TYR A 187 -19.63 -8.08 -19.69
N LEU A 188 -19.36 -6.81 -20.05
CA LEU A 188 -20.24 -6.00 -20.88
C LEU A 188 -20.51 -6.68 -22.24
N TYR A 189 -19.46 -7.19 -22.89
CA TYR A 189 -19.58 -7.89 -24.17
C TYR A 189 -20.41 -9.18 -24.06
N LEU A 190 -20.13 -10.00 -23.06
CA LEU A 190 -20.82 -11.28 -22.86
C LEU A 190 -22.31 -11.11 -22.49
N ASN A 191 -22.70 -9.94 -21.97
CA ASN A 191 -24.08 -9.62 -21.64
C ASN A 191 -24.70 -8.63 -22.65
N GLU A 192 -24.13 -8.47 -23.83
CA GLU A 192 -24.63 -7.69 -24.96
C GLU A 192 -24.84 -6.18 -24.66
N PHE A 193 -24.13 -5.64 -23.65
CA PHE A 193 -24.13 -4.21 -23.37
C PHE A 193 -23.21 -3.42 -24.31
N THR A 194 -22.27 -4.07 -24.99
CA THR A 194 -21.41 -3.51 -26.05
C THR A 194 -21.47 -4.40 -27.30
N LYS A 195 -21.29 -3.78 -28.48
CA LYS A 195 -21.27 -4.51 -29.75
C LYS A 195 -19.99 -5.32 -29.92
N ASP A 196 -18.87 -4.75 -29.49
CA ASP A 196 -17.54 -5.30 -29.64
C ASP A 196 -16.93 -5.66 -28.30
N ASP A 197 -15.99 -6.62 -28.28
CA ASP A 197 -15.21 -6.97 -27.10
C ASP A 197 -14.12 -5.93 -26.83
N LEU A 198 -14.46 -4.88 -26.13
CA LEU A 198 -13.55 -3.80 -25.78
C LEU A 198 -12.43 -4.23 -24.81
N SER A 199 -12.53 -5.43 -24.22
CA SER A 199 -11.49 -5.97 -23.35
C SER A 199 -10.17 -6.23 -24.12
N LEU A 200 -10.25 -6.41 -25.43
CA LEU A 200 -9.11 -6.63 -26.32
C LEU A 200 -8.24 -5.37 -26.50
N PHE A 201 -8.84 -4.18 -26.34
CA PHE A 201 -8.14 -2.90 -26.44
C PHE A 201 -7.43 -2.50 -25.14
N ILE A 202 -7.61 -3.25 -24.04
CA ILE A 202 -6.90 -2.99 -22.80
C ILE A 202 -5.45 -3.51 -22.93
N PRO A 203 -4.43 -2.65 -22.82
CA PRO A 203 -3.03 -3.05 -22.94
C PRO A 203 -2.67 -4.17 -21.96
N LYS A 204 -1.90 -5.14 -22.42
CA LYS A 204 -1.36 -6.18 -21.52
C LYS A 204 -0.34 -5.54 -20.58
N SER A 205 -0.53 -5.72 -19.27
CA SER A 205 0.29 -5.10 -18.21
C SER A 205 1.80 -5.42 -18.34
N ASN A 206 2.14 -6.55 -18.95
CA ASN A 206 3.53 -6.98 -19.16
C ASN A 206 4.31 -6.11 -20.14
N VAL A 207 3.61 -5.40 -21.05
CA VAL A 207 4.23 -4.50 -22.05
C VAL A 207 4.55 -3.14 -21.43
N LEU A 208 3.70 -2.64 -20.54
CA LEU A 208 3.83 -1.31 -19.95
C LEU A 208 4.77 -1.27 -18.74
N LEU A 209 4.93 -2.39 -18.03
CA LEU A 209 5.72 -2.47 -16.80
C LEU A 209 6.97 -3.33 -17.01
N LYS A 210 7.92 -2.82 -17.80
CA LYS A 210 9.24 -3.48 -18.01
C LYS A 210 10.11 -3.54 -16.74
N ARG A 211 9.79 -2.81 -15.68
CA ARG A 211 10.51 -2.92 -14.41
C ARG A 211 10.04 -4.17 -13.66
N LYS A 212 10.80 -5.25 -13.81
CA LYS A 212 10.70 -6.43 -12.94
C LYS A 212 11.04 -5.94 -11.51
N HIS A 213 10.03 -5.85 -10.66
CA HIS A 213 10.25 -5.46 -9.27
C HIS A 213 10.87 -6.65 -8.53
N ILE A 214 12.15 -6.50 -8.16
CA ILE A 214 12.79 -7.47 -7.27
C ILE A 214 12.20 -7.26 -5.87
N PRO A 215 11.72 -8.31 -5.19
CA PRO A 215 11.21 -8.17 -3.84
C PRO A 215 12.27 -7.59 -2.91
N SER A 216 11.94 -6.52 -2.21
CA SER A 216 12.80 -5.96 -1.18
C SER A 216 12.90 -6.92 -0.01
N THR A 217 14.09 -7.07 0.55
CA THR A 217 14.37 -7.94 1.69
C THR A 217 15.20 -7.21 2.73
N TRP A 218 15.14 -7.69 3.96
CA TRP A 218 15.98 -7.28 5.08
C TRP A 218 17.00 -8.37 5.37
N THR A 219 18.18 -7.98 5.77
CA THR A 219 19.18 -8.94 6.28
C THR A 219 18.76 -9.46 7.65
N ARG A 220 19.37 -10.53 8.10
CA ARG A 220 19.12 -11.08 9.43
C ARG A 220 19.48 -10.05 10.50
N GLU A 221 20.59 -9.36 10.32
CA GLU A 221 21.07 -8.29 11.19
C GLU A 221 20.09 -7.13 11.28
N ASP A 222 19.46 -6.76 10.17
CA ASP A 222 18.41 -5.72 10.16
C ASP A 222 17.19 -6.18 10.96
N ILE A 223 16.76 -7.43 10.78
CA ILE A 223 15.62 -7.99 11.52
C ILE A 223 15.94 -8.05 13.03
N ASP A 224 17.12 -8.47 13.40
CA ASP A 224 17.56 -8.53 14.79
C ASP A 224 17.64 -7.12 15.41
N LYS A 225 18.13 -6.11 14.69
CA LYS A 225 18.07 -4.69 15.11
C LYS A 225 16.63 -4.20 15.32
N ILE A 226 15.71 -4.55 14.40
CA ILE A 226 14.29 -4.19 14.52
C ILE A 226 13.71 -4.80 15.79
N LEU A 227 13.95 -6.07 16.06
CA LEU A 227 13.44 -6.76 17.24
C LEU A 227 14.06 -6.20 18.52
N ALA A 228 15.36 -5.91 18.53
CA ALA A 228 16.08 -5.39 19.69
C ALA A 228 15.62 -3.97 20.12
N CYS A 229 15.12 -3.15 19.18
CA CYS A 229 14.66 -1.79 19.52
C CYS A 229 13.22 -1.74 20.08
N ILE A 230 12.55 -2.90 20.20
CA ILE A 230 11.18 -2.98 20.73
C ILE A 230 11.22 -3.02 22.26
N ASP A 231 10.50 -2.09 22.88
CA ASP A 231 10.38 -2.05 24.34
C ASP A 231 9.45 -3.14 24.85
N LEU A 232 10.02 -4.21 25.41
CA LEU A 232 9.26 -5.33 25.97
C LEU A 232 8.67 -5.06 27.36
N ALA A 233 8.98 -3.94 28.00
CA ALA A 233 8.26 -3.51 29.22
C ALA A 233 6.87 -2.98 28.89
N SER A 234 6.66 -2.48 27.67
CA SER A 234 5.38 -1.94 27.20
C SER A 234 4.43 -3.04 26.71
N PRO A 235 3.15 -3.05 27.13
CA PRO A 235 2.13 -3.96 26.60
C PRO A 235 2.02 -3.93 25.06
N VAL A 236 2.10 -2.73 24.46
CA VAL A 236 2.11 -2.55 23.01
C VAL A 236 3.38 -3.14 22.40
N GLY A 237 4.51 -2.95 23.05
CA GLY A 237 5.78 -3.51 22.58
C GLY A 237 5.78 -5.04 22.57
N LYS A 238 5.26 -5.70 23.61
CA LYS A 238 5.09 -7.16 23.65
C LYS A 238 4.25 -7.67 22.47
N ARG A 239 3.13 -7.00 22.18
CA ARG A 239 2.30 -7.31 21.01
C ARG A 239 3.06 -7.17 19.70
N ASP A 240 3.69 -6.02 19.51
CA ASP A 240 4.35 -5.67 18.26
C ASP A 240 5.55 -6.61 18.01
N TYR A 241 6.28 -6.97 19.09
CA TYR A 241 7.36 -7.95 19.05
C TYR A 241 6.88 -9.33 18.60
N ALA A 242 5.82 -9.86 19.24
CA ALA A 242 5.26 -11.16 18.87
C ALA A 242 4.75 -11.20 17.43
N ILE A 243 4.11 -10.12 16.96
CA ILE A 243 3.65 -10.01 15.57
C ILE A 243 4.82 -10.00 14.59
N ILE A 244 5.86 -9.19 14.83
CA ILE A 244 7.02 -9.09 13.93
C ILE A 244 7.78 -10.41 13.91
N LEU A 245 7.97 -11.04 15.06
CA LEU A 245 8.65 -12.32 15.18
C LEU A 245 7.91 -13.44 14.43
N LEU A 246 6.57 -13.53 14.56
CA LEU A 246 5.73 -14.45 13.80
C LEU A 246 5.94 -14.32 12.29
N VAL A 247 5.93 -13.08 11.77
CA VAL A 247 6.11 -12.86 10.34
C VAL A 247 7.54 -13.16 9.90
N ALA A 248 8.54 -12.76 10.69
CA ALA A 248 9.95 -12.97 10.36
C ALA A 248 10.35 -14.45 10.41
N ARG A 249 9.84 -15.22 11.39
CA ARG A 249 10.22 -16.63 11.60
C ARG A 249 9.42 -17.59 10.76
N LEU A 250 8.12 -17.34 10.59
CA LEU A 250 7.20 -18.28 9.95
C LEU A 250 6.73 -17.81 8.56
N GLY A 251 7.03 -16.58 8.18
CA GLY A 251 6.57 -16.03 6.90
C GLY A 251 5.06 -15.90 6.78
N ILE A 252 4.31 -16.00 7.87
CA ILE A 252 2.84 -15.89 7.87
C ILE A 252 2.40 -14.50 7.36
N ARG A 253 1.32 -14.44 6.60
CA ARG A 253 0.82 -13.15 6.10
C ARG A 253 0.24 -12.32 7.23
N VAL A 254 0.44 -10.98 7.17
CA VAL A 254 -0.11 -10.05 8.18
C VAL A 254 -1.62 -10.20 8.32
N SER A 255 -2.34 -10.42 7.20
CA SER A 255 -3.78 -10.68 7.22
C SER A 255 -4.17 -11.90 8.04
N ASP A 256 -3.31 -12.91 8.11
CA ASP A 256 -3.53 -14.12 8.87
C ASP A 256 -3.12 -13.92 10.34
N VAL A 257 -2.03 -13.15 10.58
CA VAL A 257 -1.59 -12.80 11.95
C VAL A 257 -2.65 -12.00 12.70
N ILE A 258 -3.24 -10.97 12.08
CA ILE A 258 -4.27 -10.14 12.74
C ILE A 258 -5.60 -10.89 12.96
N ARG A 259 -5.77 -12.05 12.35
CA ARG A 259 -6.92 -12.94 12.49
C ARG A 259 -6.60 -14.22 13.28
N LEU A 260 -5.38 -14.34 13.80
CA LEU A 260 -4.95 -15.51 14.56
C LEU A 260 -5.79 -15.62 15.84
N GLU A 261 -6.46 -16.75 16.00
CA GLU A 261 -7.25 -17.10 17.20
C GLU A 261 -6.45 -18.01 18.13
N PHE A 262 -6.83 -18.04 19.40
CA PHE A 262 -6.21 -18.95 20.37
C PHE A 262 -6.32 -20.40 19.93
N ASP A 263 -7.46 -20.79 19.36
CA ASP A 263 -7.71 -22.16 18.86
C ASP A 263 -6.82 -22.55 17.68
N ASN A 264 -6.19 -21.60 17.00
CA ASN A 264 -5.23 -21.88 15.93
C ASN A 264 -3.88 -22.35 16.47
N ILE A 265 -3.55 -22.05 17.72
CA ILE A 265 -2.27 -22.42 18.33
C ILE A 265 -2.45 -23.77 19.05
N LYS A 266 -1.86 -24.83 18.49
CA LYS A 266 -1.89 -26.18 19.02
C LYS A 266 -0.65 -26.42 19.88
N TRP A 267 -0.69 -25.97 21.13
CA TRP A 267 0.44 -26.02 22.07
C TRP A 267 1.00 -27.43 22.25
N GLU A 268 0.12 -28.43 22.40
CA GLU A 268 0.55 -29.83 22.57
C GLU A 268 1.25 -30.42 21.34
N LYS A 269 0.92 -29.86 20.14
CA LYS A 269 1.48 -30.31 18.87
C LYS A 269 2.62 -29.41 18.38
N ASN A 270 2.97 -28.39 19.12
CA ASN A 270 3.95 -27.36 18.75
C ASN A 270 3.72 -26.84 17.31
N CYS A 271 2.46 -26.51 16.96
CA CYS A 271 2.16 -25.98 15.64
C CYS A 271 1.04 -24.93 15.65
N ILE A 272 1.01 -24.12 14.61
CA ILE A 272 -0.05 -23.17 14.30
C ILE A 272 -0.81 -23.69 13.09
N GLN A 273 -2.13 -23.86 13.21
CA GLN A 273 -3.01 -24.33 12.15
C GLN A 273 -4.02 -23.26 11.79
N ILE A 274 -3.94 -22.75 10.56
CA ILE A 274 -4.83 -21.71 10.07
C ILE A 274 -5.41 -22.05 8.70
N SER A 275 -6.56 -21.48 8.36
CA SER A 275 -7.02 -21.33 6.99
C SER A 275 -6.62 -19.93 6.52
N GLN A 276 -5.78 -19.83 5.50
CA GLN A 276 -5.25 -18.56 5.03
C GLN A 276 -6.38 -17.65 4.53
N TYR A 277 -6.47 -16.44 5.04
CA TYR A 277 -7.53 -15.48 4.66
C TYR A 277 -7.58 -15.19 3.15
N LYS A 278 -6.41 -15.09 2.50
CA LYS A 278 -6.34 -14.72 1.07
C LYS A 278 -6.72 -15.88 0.13
N THR A 279 -6.33 -17.10 0.45
CA THR A 279 -6.43 -18.26 -0.46
C THR A 279 -7.46 -19.30 -0.02
N ASN A 280 -7.90 -19.22 1.24
CA ASN A 280 -8.71 -20.23 1.95
C ASN A 280 -8.02 -21.62 2.04
N GLU A 281 -6.71 -21.70 1.76
CA GLU A 281 -5.95 -22.95 1.85
C GLU A 281 -5.51 -23.19 3.30
N PRO A 282 -5.55 -24.45 3.77
CA PRO A 282 -5.03 -24.79 5.08
C PRO A 282 -3.50 -24.60 5.10
N LEU A 283 -2.99 -24.14 6.23
CA LEU A 283 -1.55 -23.98 6.47
C LEU A 283 -1.23 -24.45 7.88
N VAL A 284 -0.26 -25.34 7.99
CA VAL A 284 0.29 -25.82 9.26
C VAL A 284 1.74 -25.36 9.34
N LEU A 285 2.08 -24.61 10.39
CA LEU A 285 3.41 -24.10 10.62
C LEU A 285 3.95 -24.59 11.97
N PRO A 286 5.25 -24.83 12.11
CA PRO A 286 5.83 -25.18 13.41
C PRO A 286 5.73 -23.97 14.35
N LEU A 287 5.47 -24.20 15.61
CA LEU A 287 5.53 -23.19 16.67
C LEU A 287 6.93 -23.25 17.30
N PHE A 288 7.82 -22.38 16.87
CA PHE A 288 9.14 -22.27 17.47
C PHE A 288 9.05 -21.73 18.89
N GLU A 289 9.99 -22.11 19.74
CA GLU A 289 10.01 -21.77 21.16
C GLU A 289 10.02 -20.24 21.38
N ASP A 290 10.87 -19.49 20.66
CA ASP A 290 10.96 -18.03 20.73
C ASP A 290 9.61 -17.35 20.37
N VAL A 291 8.94 -17.86 19.34
CA VAL A 291 7.61 -17.38 18.91
C VAL A 291 6.55 -17.70 19.95
N GLY A 292 6.55 -18.92 20.49
CA GLY A 292 5.63 -19.36 21.53
C GLY A 292 5.76 -18.51 22.80
N GLN A 293 6.99 -18.29 23.26
CA GLN A 293 7.26 -17.45 24.44
C GLN A 293 6.83 -16.01 24.25
N ALA A 294 7.09 -15.42 23.05
CA ALA A 294 6.63 -14.07 22.75
C ALA A 294 5.10 -13.93 22.76
N ILE A 295 4.38 -14.94 22.24
CA ILE A 295 2.91 -14.96 22.30
C ILE A 295 2.43 -15.07 23.75
N ILE A 296 3.00 -15.98 24.54
CA ILE A 296 2.64 -16.18 25.95
C ILE A 296 2.90 -14.91 26.75
N ASP A 297 4.05 -14.26 26.57
CA ASP A 297 4.38 -13.03 27.29
C ASP A 297 3.39 -11.91 26.92
N TYR A 298 3.07 -11.77 25.65
CA TYR A 298 2.04 -10.80 25.25
C TYR A 298 0.68 -11.12 25.87
N VAL A 299 0.20 -12.36 25.80
CA VAL A 299 -1.12 -12.75 26.27
C VAL A 299 -1.24 -12.59 27.79
N LYS A 300 -0.20 -12.98 28.55
CA LYS A 300 -0.22 -12.92 30.01
C LYS A 300 0.04 -11.50 30.56
N ASN A 301 0.96 -10.77 29.94
CA ASN A 301 1.53 -9.56 30.52
C ASN A 301 1.30 -8.30 29.69
N GLY A 302 0.62 -8.40 28.55
CA GLY A 302 0.44 -7.26 27.66
C GLY A 302 -0.95 -7.11 27.04
N ARG A 303 -1.67 -8.22 26.83
CA ARG A 303 -2.95 -8.18 26.13
C ARG A 303 -4.04 -7.56 27.04
N PRO A 304 -4.78 -6.54 26.56
CA PRO A 304 -5.94 -6.02 27.29
C PRO A 304 -6.99 -7.12 27.52
N ALA A 305 -7.71 -7.03 28.64
CA ALA A 305 -8.86 -7.91 28.90
C ALA A 305 -9.91 -7.74 27.81
N SER A 306 -10.34 -8.84 27.21
CA SER A 306 -11.29 -8.83 26.09
C SER A 306 -11.83 -10.25 25.87
N ASP A 307 -13.11 -10.37 25.52
CA ASP A 307 -13.79 -11.62 25.19
C ASP A 307 -13.49 -12.10 23.75
N LEU A 308 -12.73 -11.33 22.99
CA LEU A 308 -12.34 -11.70 21.63
C LEU A 308 -11.42 -12.92 21.64
N LYS A 309 -11.73 -13.92 20.82
CA LYS A 309 -10.91 -15.12 20.62
C LYS A 309 -9.59 -14.84 19.90
N LEU A 310 -9.41 -13.64 19.36
CA LEU A 310 -8.21 -13.23 18.65
C LEU A 310 -7.03 -13.08 19.60
N VAL A 311 -5.87 -13.59 19.21
CA VAL A 311 -4.62 -13.42 19.98
C VAL A 311 -4.22 -11.96 20.01
N PHE A 312 -4.22 -11.28 18.87
CA PHE A 312 -3.78 -9.88 18.73
C PHE A 312 -4.95 -8.93 18.56
N ILE A 313 -5.02 -7.92 19.44
CA ILE A 313 -6.07 -6.89 19.42
C ILE A 313 -5.47 -5.48 19.50
N THR A 314 -6.30 -4.48 19.25
CA THR A 314 -5.90 -3.07 19.40
C THR A 314 -5.69 -2.73 20.88
N HIS A 315 -4.77 -1.78 21.18
CA HIS A 315 -4.50 -1.29 22.52
C HIS A 315 -5.13 0.10 22.78
N LYS A 316 -6.02 0.52 21.89
CA LYS A 316 -6.86 1.72 22.09
C LYS A 316 -8.29 1.28 22.37
N PRO A 317 -8.97 1.85 23.34
CA PRO A 317 -10.40 1.59 23.55
C PRO A 317 -11.25 1.97 22.34
N PRO A 318 -12.29 1.21 22.05
CA PRO A 318 -12.63 -0.09 22.59
C PRO A 318 -11.66 -1.16 22.05
N PHE A 319 -11.08 -1.97 22.93
CA PHE A 319 -10.10 -3.01 22.58
C PHE A 319 -10.70 -4.04 21.63
N GLN A 320 -10.49 -3.85 20.35
CA GLN A 320 -11.18 -4.59 19.29
C GLN A 320 -10.20 -5.22 18.29
N LYS A 321 -10.72 -6.00 17.36
CA LYS A 321 -9.93 -6.52 16.24
C LYS A 321 -9.28 -5.41 15.44
N PHE A 322 -8.16 -5.70 14.81
CA PHE A 322 -7.60 -4.83 13.79
C PHE A 322 -8.58 -4.70 12.61
N SER A 323 -8.59 -3.56 11.93
CA SER A 323 -9.37 -3.44 10.69
C SER A 323 -8.87 -4.43 9.64
N ASP A 324 -9.76 -4.94 8.81
CA ASP A 324 -9.45 -5.97 7.82
C ASP A 324 -8.37 -5.55 6.81
N ASN A 325 -8.22 -4.25 6.57
CA ASN A 325 -7.21 -3.66 5.68
C ASN A 325 -5.97 -3.15 6.45
N ASN A 326 -5.80 -3.53 7.70
CA ASN A 326 -4.64 -3.10 8.47
C ASN A 326 -3.42 -3.98 8.15
N HIS A 327 -2.49 -3.44 7.40
CA HIS A 327 -1.23 -4.09 7.04
C HIS A 327 -0.10 -3.84 8.04
N LEU A 328 -0.39 -3.25 9.20
CA LEU A 328 0.56 -2.90 10.27
C LEU A 328 1.76 -2.06 9.79
N TYR A 329 1.57 -1.35 8.68
CA TYR A 329 2.61 -0.55 8.04
C TYR A 329 3.18 0.53 8.98
N GLY A 330 2.30 1.29 9.64
CA GLY A 330 2.73 2.34 10.58
C GLY A 330 3.47 1.79 11.80
N MET A 331 3.07 0.60 12.28
CA MET A 331 3.77 -0.08 13.37
C MET A 331 5.18 -0.49 12.93
N PHE A 332 5.33 -1.13 11.79
CA PHE A 332 6.62 -1.62 11.30
C PHE A 332 7.58 -0.48 10.98
N ASN A 333 7.09 0.58 10.31
CA ASN A 333 7.92 1.77 10.02
C ASN A 333 8.44 2.47 11.28
N LYS A 334 7.64 2.52 12.35
CA LYS A 334 8.11 3.03 13.65
C LYS A 334 9.37 2.30 14.12
N TYR A 335 9.42 0.98 13.96
CA TYR A 335 10.56 0.18 14.40
C TYR A 335 11.72 0.21 13.41
N LEU A 336 11.48 0.31 12.10
CA LEU A 336 12.54 0.60 11.13
C LEU A 336 13.27 1.90 11.46
N TYR A 337 12.51 2.96 11.76
CA TYR A 337 13.08 4.24 12.16
C TYR A 337 13.88 4.13 13.47
N LYS A 338 13.33 3.45 14.50
CA LYS A 338 14.00 3.27 15.78
C LYS A 338 15.30 2.43 15.66
N ALA A 339 15.31 1.47 14.76
CA ALA A 339 16.48 0.63 14.48
C ALA A 339 17.56 1.36 13.65
N GLY A 340 17.30 2.61 13.23
CA GLY A 340 18.22 3.38 12.38
C GLY A 340 18.34 2.80 10.96
N ILE A 341 17.33 2.05 10.50
CA ILE A 341 17.36 1.44 9.17
C ILE A 341 16.85 2.45 8.15
N GLU A 342 17.71 2.77 7.20
CA GLU A 342 17.37 3.70 6.13
C GLU A 342 16.39 3.07 5.14
N VAL A 343 15.30 3.80 4.89
CA VAL A 343 14.23 3.37 3.97
C VAL A 343 14.25 4.28 2.74
N THR A 344 14.61 3.72 1.59
CA THR A 344 14.59 4.45 0.33
C THR A 344 13.24 4.32 -0.39
N PRO A 345 12.84 5.28 -1.24
CA PRO A 345 11.58 5.22 -1.98
C PRO A 345 11.44 3.99 -2.88
N GLU A 346 12.56 3.46 -3.37
CA GLU A 346 12.63 2.31 -4.25
C GLU A 346 12.46 0.99 -3.49
N LYS A 347 12.72 0.98 -2.18
CA LYS A 347 12.65 -0.22 -1.34
C LYS A 347 11.28 -0.34 -0.68
N ASN A 348 10.53 -1.38 -1.02
CA ASN A 348 9.33 -1.71 -0.25
C ASN A 348 9.71 -2.04 1.20
N HIS A 349 9.00 -1.46 2.15
CA HIS A 349 9.33 -1.55 3.57
C HIS A 349 8.12 -1.89 4.46
N GLY A 350 7.14 -2.59 3.92
CA GLY A 350 6.02 -3.11 4.72
C GLY A 350 6.36 -4.46 5.37
N MET A 351 5.52 -4.92 6.28
CA MET A 351 5.65 -6.22 6.96
C MET A 351 5.84 -7.40 6.00
N HIS A 352 5.31 -7.29 4.76
CA HIS A 352 5.44 -8.35 3.76
C HIS A 352 6.89 -8.59 3.31
N THR A 353 7.76 -7.59 3.47
CA THR A 353 9.20 -7.73 3.18
C THR A 353 9.91 -8.73 4.11
N LEU A 354 9.44 -8.87 5.37
CA LEU A 354 9.95 -9.91 6.28
C LEU A 354 9.72 -11.33 5.72
N ARG A 355 8.54 -11.55 5.15
CA ARG A 355 8.22 -12.82 4.49
C ARG A 355 9.08 -13.03 3.23
N HIS A 356 9.38 -11.98 2.47
CA HIS A 356 10.32 -12.05 1.36
C HIS A 356 11.73 -12.35 1.83
N SER A 357 12.15 -11.79 2.97
CA SER A 357 13.45 -12.07 3.58
C SER A 357 13.59 -13.54 3.97
N LEU A 358 12.57 -14.12 4.63
CA LEU A 358 12.54 -15.54 4.96
C LEU A 358 12.63 -16.41 3.70
N ALA A 359 11.86 -16.10 2.66
CA ALA A 359 11.90 -16.84 1.40
C ALA A 359 13.28 -16.86 0.77
N ASN A 360 13.97 -15.70 0.75
CA ASN A 360 15.32 -15.58 0.23
C ASN A 360 16.34 -16.28 1.12
N GLU A 361 16.17 -16.25 2.46
CA GLU A 361 17.05 -17.00 3.37
C GLU A 361 16.92 -18.51 3.14
N LEU A 362 15.70 -19.03 2.99
CA LEU A 362 15.46 -20.43 2.67
C LEU A 362 16.09 -20.83 1.32
N LEU A 363 15.96 -19.97 0.32
CA LEU A 363 16.54 -20.18 -1.01
C LEU A 363 18.08 -20.24 -0.94
N ARG A 364 18.72 -19.31 -0.20
CA ARG A 364 20.18 -19.31 0.02
C ARG A 364 20.68 -20.55 0.78
N LYS A 365 19.81 -21.17 1.57
CA LYS A 365 20.08 -22.47 2.22
C LYS A 365 19.77 -23.67 1.32
N GLU A 366 19.56 -23.42 0.02
CA GLU A 366 19.31 -24.44 -1.00
C GLU A 366 18.03 -25.28 -0.73
N ILE A 367 17.08 -24.74 0.03
CA ILE A 367 15.80 -25.42 0.25
C ILE A 367 15.03 -25.45 -1.08
N PRO A 368 14.51 -26.62 -1.51
CA PRO A 368 13.79 -26.73 -2.77
C PRO A 368 12.57 -25.82 -2.85
N LEU A 369 12.35 -25.18 -4.01
CA LEU A 369 11.23 -24.24 -4.23
C LEU A 369 9.84 -24.80 -3.84
N PRO A 370 9.51 -26.06 -4.12
CA PRO A 370 8.23 -26.62 -3.67
C PRO A 370 8.08 -26.56 -2.15
N VAL A 371 9.14 -26.87 -1.40
CA VAL A 371 9.14 -26.79 0.07
C VAL A 371 8.99 -25.36 0.56
N ILE A 372 9.71 -24.41 -0.07
CA ILE A 372 9.53 -22.96 0.24
C ILE A 372 8.10 -22.52 -0.06
N SER A 373 7.52 -22.99 -1.16
CA SER A 373 6.13 -22.70 -1.55
C SER A 373 5.14 -23.21 -0.50
N GLU A 374 5.35 -24.41 0.02
CA GLU A 374 4.54 -25.02 1.06
C GLU A 374 4.66 -24.27 2.40
N ILE A 375 5.87 -24.00 2.87
CA ILE A 375 6.15 -23.20 4.09
C ILE A 375 5.43 -21.86 4.03
N LEU A 376 5.49 -21.18 2.89
CA LEU A 376 4.85 -19.91 2.69
C LEU A 376 3.35 -20.02 2.40
N GLY A 377 2.80 -21.21 2.17
CA GLY A 377 1.41 -21.41 1.77
C GLY A 377 1.06 -20.67 0.50
N HIS A 378 1.87 -20.82 -0.56
CA HIS A 378 1.57 -20.31 -1.88
C HIS A 378 0.67 -21.30 -2.64
N LYS A 379 -0.41 -20.80 -3.25
CA LYS A 379 -1.30 -21.62 -4.08
C LYS A 379 -0.64 -22.05 -5.41
N SER A 380 0.34 -21.29 -5.88
CA SER A 380 1.06 -21.54 -7.12
C SER A 380 2.56 -21.39 -6.90
N LEU A 381 3.32 -22.34 -7.42
CA LEU A 381 4.77 -22.32 -7.42
C LEU A 381 5.33 -21.07 -8.14
N GLU A 382 4.60 -20.55 -9.13
CA GLU A 382 4.95 -19.33 -9.86
C GLU A 382 5.11 -18.12 -8.91
N THR A 383 4.30 -18.08 -7.84
CA THR A 383 4.45 -17.04 -6.80
C THR A 383 5.80 -17.15 -6.06
N THR A 384 6.36 -18.34 -5.96
CA THR A 384 7.66 -18.58 -5.30
C THR A 384 8.83 -18.34 -6.26
N MET A 385 8.63 -18.55 -7.56
CA MET A 385 9.67 -18.35 -8.59
C MET A 385 10.17 -16.88 -8.67
N GLN A 386 9.42 -15.92 -8.14
CA GLN A 386 9.89 -14.52 -8.06
C GLN A 386 11.20 -14.37 -7.27
N TYR A 387 11.45 -15.26 -6.30
CA TYR A 387 12.67 -15.23 -5.48
C TYR A 387 13.91 -15.75 -6.22
N LEU A 388 13.75 -16.72 -7.12
CA LEU A 388 14.83 -17.17 -8.02
C LEU A 388 15.35 -16.04 -8.91
N ARG A 389 14.47 -15.14 -9.33
CA ARG A 389 14.87 -14.01 -10.18
C ARG A 389 15.72 -13.00 -9.43
N ALA A 390 15.48 -12.85 -8.14
CA ALA A 390 16.28 -11.98 -7.28
C ALA A 390 17.72 -12.51 -7.14
N ASP A 391 17.87 -13.82 -7.05
CA ASP A 391 19.18 -14.47 -6.84
C ASP A 391 20.00 -14.53 -8.15
N THR A 392 19.38 -14.82 -9.30
CA THR A 392 20.04 -14.80 -10.61
C THR A 392 20.54 -13.41 -11.02
N GLU A 393 19.92 -12.31 -10.57
CA GLU A 393 20.45 -10.96 -10.82
C GLU A 393 21.65 -10.63 -9.92
N GLN A 394 21.68 -11.12 -8.69
CA GLN A 394 22.88 -11.03 -7.83
C GLN A 394 24.03 -11.87 -8.41
N LEU A 395 23.75 -13.05 -8.93
CA LEU A 395 24.74 -13.87 -9.63
C LEU A 395 25.27 -13.21 -10.92
N ARG A 396 24.42 -12.51 -11.66
CA ARG A 396 24.85 -11.73 -12.84
C ARG A 396 25.76 -10.56 -12.47
N CYS A 397 25.53 -9.90 -11.36
CA CYS A 397 26.44 -8.87 -10.87
C CYS A 397 27.82 -9.43 -10.50
N CYS A 398 27.88 -10.68 -9.99
CA CYS A 398 29.16 -11.35 -9.71
C CYS A 398 29.88 -11.81 -10.98
N THR A 399 29.16 -12.22 -12.03
CA THR A 399 29.77 -12.68 -13.28
C THR A 399 30.27 -11.55 -14.18
N LEU A 400 29.76 -10.34 -14.04
CA LEU A 400 30.23 -9.15 -14.79
C LEU A 400 31.56 -8.59 -14.25
N VAL A 401 32.04 -9.03 -13.10
CA VAL A 401 33.32 -8.61 -12.50
C VAL A 401 34.48 -9.50 -12.94
N GLU A 402 34.23 -10.70 -13.45
CA GLU A 402 35.27 -11.65 -13.91
C GLU A 402 35.48 -11.71 -15.45
N GLY A 403 34.82 -10.85 -16.22
CA GLY A 403 34.78 -10.89 -17.68
C GLY A 403 35.83 -10.06 -18.42
N GLU A 404 36.84 -9.52 -17.78
CA GLU A 404 37.99 -8.89 -18.47
C GLU A 404 39.23 -9.77 -18.35
N ASN A 405 39.37 -10.79 -19.15
CA ASN A 405 40.63 -11.34 -19.67
C ASN A 405 40.46 -12.75 -20.23
N TYR A 406 39.85 -12.89 -21.39
CA TYR A 406 40.20 -13.93 -22.34
C TYR A 406 40.28 -13.31 -23.75
N ALA A 407 41.39 -12.65 -23.99
CA ALA A 407 41.85 -12.44 -25.37
C ALA A 407 42.27 -13.82 -25.89
N VAL A 408 41.48 -14.36 -26.78
CA VAL A 408 41.87 -15.52 -27.58
C VAL A 408 42.97 -15.08 -28.53
N THR A 409 44.21 -15.44 -28.21
CA THR A 409 45.33 -15.49 -29.16
C THR A 409 45.23 -16.81 -29.92
N THR A 410 44.86 -16.75 -31.18
CA THR A 410 45.43 -17.51 -32.31
C THR A 410 45.14 -16.78 -33.59
#